data_2bb0d563b654f68cc2aad0d539669b78
#
_entry.id   2bb0d563b654f68cc2aad0d539669b78
#
_cell.length_a   1.000
_cell.length_b   1.000
_cell.length_c   1.000
_cell.angle_alpha   90.00
_cell.angle_beta   90.00
_cell.angle_gamma   90.00
#
_symmetry.space_group_name_H-M   'P 1'
#
loop_
_entity.id
_entity.type
_entity.pdbx_description
1 polymer ?
#
loop_
_entity_poly.entity_id
_entity_poly.type
_entity_poly.pdbx_seq_one_letter_code
_entity_poly.pdbx_strand_id
1 'polypeptide(L)'
;RLWWEVFNKKINFVAIDSVAAIQSNAKWFPYNKGGEFRKWYGNDDYVIDWENGGTVVFGNAKVEKRNAQDYPPEYKFQPAISWSLVTSGQPAFRAKRYNLSDIAGPSLYTDLAHFNSIIAFCNSVVALKMLNLMNPTINYQAGNIGQLPVVFDDCGLNSVNEIVDECIKLSRNDWNSFEISWDFKRH
;
A
#
# COMPACT_ATOMS: atom_id res chain seq x y z
N ARG A 1 3.37 13.49 -6.98
CA ARG A 1 3.18 13.60 -8.43
C ARG A 1 2.60 12.32 -8.98
N LEU A 2 1.92 12.37 -10.14
CA LEU A 2 1.60 11.17 -10.90
C LEU A 2 2.88 10.69 -11.60
N TRP A 3 3.04 9.37 -11.74
CA TRP A 3 4.29 8.82 -12.26
C TRP A 3 4.59 9.28 -13.71
N TRP A 4 3.57 9.53 -14.52
CA TRP A 4 3.73 10.02 -15.91
C TRP A 4 3.98 11.52 -16.03
N GLU A 5 3.87 12.28 -14.92
CA GLU A 5 4.23 13.72 -14.87
C GLU A 5 5.70 13.96 -14.60
N VAL A 6 6.47 12.91 -14.34
CA VAL A 6 7.88 13.00 -13.97
C VAL A 6 8.76 12.26 -14.98
N PHE A 7 10.08 12.48 -14.90
CA PHE A 7 11.02 11.86 -15.82
C PHE A 7 11.22 10.39 -15.49
N ASN A 8 10.70 9.47 -16.30
CA ASN A 8 10.67 8.02 -16.05
C ASN A 8 12.03 7.40 -15.74
N LYS A 9 13.13 7.85 -16.39
CA LYS A 9 14.49 7.35 -16.13
C LYS A 9 14.99 7.67 -14.71
N LYS A 10 14.30 8.52 -13.97
CA LYS A 10 14.59 8.88 -12.58
C LYS A 10 13.65 8.22 -11.57
N ILE A 11 12.81 7.28 -12.01
CA ILE A 11 11.92 6.53 -11.13
C ILE A 11 12.55 5.18 -10.82
N ASN A 12 12.56 4.78 -9.53
CA ASN A 12 12.87 3.42 -9.10
C ASN A 12 11.60 2.78 -8.54
N PHE A 13 11.05 1.81 -9.24
CA PHE A 13 9.82 1.10 -8.88
C PHE A 13 10.06 -0.13 -7.99
N VAL A 14 11.32 -0.48 -7.70
CA VAL A 14 11.67 -1.78 -7.08
C VAL A 14 12.66 -1.65 -5.92
N ALA A 15 12.81 -0.48 -5.34
CA ALA A 15 13.65 -0.31 -4.15
C ALA A 15 13.05 -1.12 -2.98
N ILE A 16 13.86 -1.98 -2.37
CA ILE A 16 13.44 -2.91 -1.32
C ILE A 16 13.59 -2.33 0.09
N ASP A 17 14.39 -1.29 0.23
CA ASP A 17 14.64 -0.58 1.49
C ASP A 17 15.22 0.82 1.23
N SER A 18 15.42 1.59 2.30
CA SER A 18 15.96 2.94 2.24
C SER A 18 17.40 3.00 1.74
N VAL A 19 18.21 1.96 1.98
CA VAL A 19 19.61 1.89 1.53
C VAL A 19 19.65 1.68 0.03
N ALA A 20 18.91 0.71 -0.49
CA ALA A 20 18.78 0.45 -1.92
C ALA A 20 18.20 1.67 -2.66
N ALA A 21 17.24 2.37 -2.05
CA ALA A 21 16.68 3.60 -2.60
C ALA A 21 17.75 4.68 -2.77
N ILE A 22 18.56 4.96 -1.74
CA ILE A 22 19.64 5.95 -1.79
C ILE A 22 20.72 5.55 -2.83
N GLN A 23 21.13 4.29 -2.83
CA GLN A 23 22.17 3.78 -3.75
C GLN A 23 21.75 3.81 -5.22
N SER A 24 20.45 3.79 -5.50
CA SER A 24 19.92 3.80 -6.86
C SER A 24 20.11 5.13 -7.59
N ASN A 25 20.42 6.22 -6.88
CA ASN A 25 20.46 7.59 -7.41
C ASN A 25 19.18 8.01 -8.16
N ALA A 26 18.07 7.33 -7.91
CA ALA A 26 16.77 7.70 -8.40
C ALA A 26 16.22 8.88 -7.59
N LYS A 27 15.34 9.64 -8.23
CA LYS A 27 14.67 10.77 -7.58
C LYS A 27 13.28 10.39 -7.08
N TRP A 28 12.56 9.61 -7.88
CA TRP A 28 11.16 9.32 -7.67
C TRP A 28 10.95 7.87 -7.26
N PHE A 29 10.06 7.64 -6.32
CA PHE A 29 9.73 6.32 -5.80
C PHE A 29 8.22 6.17 -5.65
N PRO A 30 7.66 4.95 -5.79
CA PRO A 30 6.24 4.69 -5.60
C PRO A 30 5.71 5.24 -4.29
N TYR A 31 4.53 5.85 -4.34
CA TYR A 31 3.91 6.53 -3.20
C TYR A 31 2.43 6.18 -3.08
N ASN A 32 2.08 5.49 -2.01
CA ASN A 32 0.72 5.04 -1.77
C ASN A 32 -0.12 6.16 -1.14
N LYS A 33 -1.10 6.67 -1.89
CA LYS A 33 -2.04 7.72 -1.46
C LYS A 33 -3.49 7.23 -1.31
N GLY A 34 -3.70 5.92 -1.21
CA GLY A 34 -5.06 5.36 -1.25
C GLY A 34 -5.63 5.37 -2.67
N GLY A 35 -6.84 5.85 -2.85
CA GLY A 35 -7.52 5.97 -4.15
C GLY A 35 -8.87 5.27 -4.18
N GLU A 36 -9.38 5.00 -5.38
CA GLU A 36 -10.67 4.38 -5.64
C GLU A 36 -10.82 2.99 -5.04
N PHE A 37 -12.05 2.49 -4.97
CA PHE A 37 -12.33 1.16 -4.47
C PHE A 37 -11.68 0.10 -5.35
N ARG A 38 -10.64 -0.55 -4.85
CA ARG A 38 -10.00 -1.72 -5.43
C ARG A 38 -9.53 -2.66 -4.34
N LYS A 39 -9.89 -3.94 -4.44
CA LYS A 39 -9.35 -5.01 -3.58
C LYS A 39 -8.11 -5.61 -4.22
N TRP A 40 -7.24 -6.16 -3.40
CA TRP A 40 -6.10 -7.01 -3.72
C TRP A 40 -4.92 -6.30 -4.35
N TYR A 41 -5.09 -5.46 -5.38
CA TYR A 41 -4.01 -4.75 -6.09
C TYR A 41 -4.54 -3.48 -6.80
N GLY A 42 -3.65 -2.51 -7.05
CA GLY A 42 -3.91 -1.29 -7.83
C GLY A 42 -3.81 0.00 -7.03
N ASN A 43 -4.23 1.11 -7.63
CA ASN A 43 -4.01 2.49 -7.14
C ASN A 43 -2.52 2.80 -6.96
N ASP A 44 -1.73 2.45 -7.97
CA ASP A 44 -0.30 2.69 -8.05
C ASP A 44 -0.02 3.79 -9.08
N ASP A 45 -0.51 5.02 -8.77
CA ASP A 45 -0.47 6.17 -9.69
C ASP A 45 0.59 7.19 -9.29
N TYR A 46 0.99 7.21 -8.02
CA TYR A 46 1.78 8.29 -7.48
C TYR A 46 3.23 7.91 -7.22
N VAL A 47 4.07 8.91 -7.38
CA VAL A 47 5.48 8.89 -6.96
C VAL A 47 5.79 10.10 -6.09
N ILE A 48 6.77 9.93 -5.19
CA ILE A 48 7.28 10.97 -4.30
C ILE A 48 8.75 11.23 -4.58
N ASP A 49 9.20 12.47 -4.40
CA ASP A 49 10.60 12.84 -4.41
C ASP A 49 11.27 12.31 -3.13
N TRP A 50 12.02 11.23 -3.28
CA TRP A 50 12.78 10.61 -2.20
C TRP A 50 14.28 10.60 -2.49
N GLU A 51 14.75 11.55 -3.30
CA GLU A 51 16.17 11.70 -3.63
C GLU A 51 16.99 11.89 -2.35
N ASN A 52 18.13 11.20 -2.27
CA ASN A 52 19.03 11.23 -1.10
C ASN A 52 18.33 10.93 0.25
N GLY A 53 17.42 9.94 0.25
CA GLY A 53 16.68 9.55 1.47
C GLY A 53 15.58 10.53 1.86
N GLY A 54 15.04 11.28 0.91
CA GLY A 54 13.94 12.20 1.15
C GLY A 54 14.35 13.56 1.70
N THR A 55 15.58 14.01 1.45
CA THR A 55 16.11 15.29 1.96
C THR A 55 15.23 16.49 1.61
N VAL A 56 14.55 16.48 0.46
CA VAL A 56 13.61 17.55 0.07
C VAL A 56 12.35 17.50 0.93
N VAL A 57 11.85 16.29 1.23
CA VAL A 57 10.66 16.08 2.07
C VAL A 57 10.94 16.46 3.51
N PHE A 58 12.11 16.06 4.05
CA PHE A 58 12.51 16.34 5.43
C PHE A 58 13.22 17.67 5.60
N GLY A 59 13.91 18.21 4.59
CA GLY A 59 14.60 19.50 4.65
C GLY A 59 13.64 20.69 4.78
N ASN A 60 12.41 20.55 4.31
CA ASN A 60 11.29 21.44 4.60
C ASN A 60 10.68 21.19 5.99
N ALA A 61 11.20 20.25 6.75
CA ALA A 61 10.68 19.77 8.03
C ALA A 61 10.96 20.69 9.25
N LYS A 62 11.34 21.93 9.05
CA LYS A 62 10.91 22.99 9.99
C LYS A 62 9.37 23.09 10.02
N VAL A 63 8.72 22.59 9.00
CA VAL A 63 7.30 22.39 8.85
C VAL A 63 7.00 20.92 9.12
N GLU A 64 7.00 20.55 10.42
CA GLU A 64 6.18 19.49 10.96
C GLU A 64 6.68 18.05 10.94
N LYS A 65 7.06 17.60 12.10
CA LYS A 65 7.01 16.25 12.66
C LYS A 65 5.66 15.51 12.47
N ARG A 66 4.86 15.83 11.45
CA ARG A 66 3.48 15.35 11.29
C ARG A 66 3.18 14.62 9.99
N ASN A 67 4.16 14.44 9.13
CA ASN A 67 3.91 13.77 7.86
C ASN A 67 4.02 12.25 8.02
N ALA A 68 3.13 11.53 7.36
CA ALA A 68 3.10 10.08 7.33
C ALA A 68 4.41 9.42 6.84
N GLN A 69 5.31 10.21 6.26
CA GLN A 69 6.63 9.76 5.87
C GLN A 69 7.62 9.60 7.04
N ASP A 70 7.26 10.08 8.23
CA ASP A 70 8.08 9.98 9.44
C ASP A 70 7.77 8.69 10.24
N TYR A 71 7.35 7.64 9.58
CA TYR A 71 7.24 6.32 10.18
C TYR A 71 8.61 5.60 10.17
N PRO A 72 8.81 4.60 11.05
CA PRO A 72 10.10 3.97 11.24
C PRO A 72 10.75 3.50 9.92
N PRO A 73 12.07 3.72 9.75
CA PRO A 73 12.78 3.40 8.50
C PRO A 73 12.63 1.96 8.04
N GLU A 74 12.51 1.02 8.97
CA GLU A 74 12.37 -0.41 8.72
C GLU A 74 11.11 -0.78 7.97
N TYR A 75 10.07 0.06 7.99
CA TYR A 75 8.83 -0.17 7.24
C TYR A 75 8.82 0.46 5.85
N LYS A 76 9.80 1.32 5.55
CA LYS A 76 9.88 1.96 4.23
C LYS A 76 10.20 0.94 3.16
N PHE A 77 9.44 0.97 2.06
CA PHE A 77 9.56 0.06 0.91
C PHE A 77 9.21 -1.40 1.19
N GLN A 78 8.81 -1.72 2.41
CA GLN A 78 8.44 -3.09 2.79
C GLN A 78 7.07 -3.50 2.22
N PRO A 79 6.83 -4.82 2.08
CA PRO A 79 5.50 -5.34 1.76
C PRO A 79 4.48 -4.87 2.81
N ALA A 80 3.34 -4.40 2.36
CA ALA A 80 2.31 -3.85 3.22
C ALA A 80 0.91 -4.16 2.70
N ILE A 81 -0.07 -4.18 3.61
CA ILE A 81 -1.49 -4.20 3.29
C ILE A 81 -2.02 -2.79 3.49
N SER A 82 -2.54 -2.18 2.44
CA SER A 82 -2.98 -0.79 2.47
C SER A 82 -4.45 -0.64 2.12
N TRP A 83 -5.04 0.47 2.58
CA TRP A 83 -6.41 0.87 2.25
C TRP A 83 -6.48 2.38 2.01
N SER A 84 -7.63 2.89 1.62
CA SER A 84 -7.88 4.33 1.55
C SER A 84 -8.43 4.80 2.89
N LEU A 85 -7.79 5.83 3.48
CA LEU A 85 -8.18 6.38 4.78
C LEU A 85 -9.64 6.80 4.79
N VAL A 86 -10.08 7.46 3.72
CA VAL A 86 -11.45 7.94 3.55
C VAL A 86 -12.06 7.25 2.32
N THR A 87 -13.24 6.67 2.50
CA THR A 87 -14.02 6.09 1.39
C THR A 87 -15.50 6.26 1.65
N SER A 88 -16.26 6.63 0.63
CA SER A 88 -17.73 6.75 0.70
C SER A 88 -18.45 5.40 0.72
N GLY A 89 -17.73 4.31 0.44
CA GLY A 89 -18.24 2.94 0.43
C GLY A 89 -17.54 2.06 1.46
N GLN A 90 -17.45 0.80 1.14
CA GLN A 90 -16.70 -0.16 1.97
C GLN A 90 -15.20 0.03 1.79
N PRO A 91 -14.39 -0.17 2.83
CA PRO A 91 -12.95 -0.20 2.69
C PRO A 91 -12.52 -1.39 1.83
N ALA A 92 -11.42 -1.22 1.11
CA ALA A 92 -10.83 -2.24 0.27
C ALA A 92 -9.33 -2.31 0.56
N PHE A 93 -8.82 -3.51 0.78
CA PHE A 93 -7.44 -3.75 1.17
C PHE A 93 -6.63 -4.31 -0.01
N ARG A 94 -5.43 -3.75 -0.20
CA ARG A 94 -4.54 -4.00 -1.33
C ARG A 94 -3.15 -4.39 -0.87
N ALA A 95 -2.54 -5.34 -1.54
CA ALA A 95 -1.12 -5.65 -1.38
C ALA A 95 -0.28 -4.54 -2.02
N LYS A 96 0.69 -4.03 -1.29
CA LYS A 96 1.65 -3.02 -1.73
C LYS A 96 3.08 -3.54 -1.51
N ARG A 97 3.97 -3.18 -2.44
CA ARG A 97 5.41 -3.48 -2.34
C ARG A 97 6.21 -2.30 -2.88
N TYR A 98 7.41 -2.09 -2.34
CA TYR A 98 8.38 -1.13 -2.85
C TYR A 98 7.91 0.34 -2.82
N ASN A 99 7.00 0.69 -1.92
CA ASN A 99 6.46 2.04 -1.84
C ASN A 99 6.62 2.68 -0.47
N LEU A 100 6.42 3.99 -0.47
CA LEU A 100 6.25 4.82 0.71
C LEU A 100 4.76 5.10 0.91
N SER A 101 4.31 5.19 2.16
CA SER A 101 2.90 5.39 2.49
C SER A 101 2.59 6.83 2.88
N ASP A 102 1.43 7.32 2.44
CA ASP A 102 0.83 8.59 2.85
C ASP A 102 -0.20 8.35 3.97
N ILE A 103 -0.58 9.41 4.68
CA ILE A 103 -1.71 9.39 5.61
C ILE A 103 -3.00 8.95 4.90
N ALA A 104 -3.22 9.39 3.67
CA ALA A 104 -4.40 9.03 2.88
C ALA A 104 -4.41 7.57 2.41
N GLY A 105 -3.24 6.90 2.40
CA GLY A 105 -3.05 5.48 2.11
C GLY A 105 -2.34 4.77 3.26
N PRO A 106 -3.00 4.60 4.42
CA PRO A 106 -2.40 3.92 5.56
C PRO A 106 -1.98 2.49 5.20
N SER A 107 -1.01 1.98 5.93
CA SER A 107 -0.45 0.65 5.70
C SER A 107 -0.33 -0.13 7.00
N LEU A 108 -0.57 -1.43 6.90
CA LEU A 108 -0.35 -2.43 7.92
C LEU A 108 0.83 -3.30 7.47
N TYR A 109 1.76 -3.53 8.37
CA TYR A 109 2.95 -4.35 8.15
C TYR A 109 2.86 -5.62 8.98
N THR A 110 3.24 -6.74 8.38
CA THR A 110 3.24 -8.07 9.01
C THR A 110 4.36 -8.91 8.41
N ASP A 111 4.69 -10.01 9.04
CA ASP A 111 5.55 -11.01 8.43
C ASP A 111 4.90 -11.63 7.18
N LEU A 112 5.73 -12.21 6.31
CA LEU A 112 5.27 -12.78 5.04
C LEU A 112 4.42 -14.05 5.25
N ALA A 113 4.59 -14.76 6.36
CA ALA A 113 3.85 -15.99 6.63
C ALA A 113 2.35 -15.69 6.87
N HIS A 114 2.04 -14.56 7.49
CA HIS A 114 0.67 -14.17 7.81
C HIS A 114 0.06 -13.18 6.81
N PHE A 115 0.83 -12.68 5.85
CA PHE A 115 0.41 -11.63 4.92
C PHE A 115 -0.90 -11.99 4.18
N ASN A 116 -0.93 -13.18 3.58
CA ASN A 116 -2.09 -13.62 2.80
C ASN A 116 -3.33 -13.84 3.68
N SER A 117 -3.16 -14.40 4.87
CA SER A 117 -4.27 -14.60 5.83
C SER A 117 -4.86 -13.27 6.29
N ILE A 118 -4.02 -12.27 6.57
CA ILE A 118 -4.48 -10.97 7.03
C ILE A 118 -5.19 -10.21 5.91
N ILE A 119 -4.64 -10.16 4.69
CA ILE A 119 -5.32 -9.46 3.58
C ILE A 119 -6.63 -10.15 3.18
N ALA A 120 -6.68 -11.49 3.25
CA ALA A 120 -7.90 -12.26 3.03
C ALA A 120 -8.98 -11.90 4.07
N PHE A 121 -8.60 -11.91 5.35
CA PHE A 121 -9.50 -11.55 6.44
C PHE A 121 -10.00 -10.11 6.29
N CYS A 122 -9.11 -9.14 6.07
CA CYS A 122 -9.49 -7.74 5.89
C CYS A 122 -10.45 -7.51 4.71
N ASN A 123 -10.34 -8.28 3.63
CA ASN A 123 -11.25 -8.22 2.48
C ASN A 123 -12.51 -9.07 2.63
N SER A 124 -12.64 -9.84 3.73
CA SER A 124 -13.79 -10.71 3.98
C SER A 124 -15.04 -9.92 4.38
N VAL A 125 -16.20 -10.51 4.15
CA VAL A 125 -17.50 -9.96 4.60
C VAL A 125 -17.54 -9.82 6.12
N VAL A 126 -16.87 -10.72 6.85
CA VAL A 126 -16.82 -10.72 8.31
C VAL A 126 -16.10 -9.47 8.83
N ALA A 127 -14.87 -9.23 8.35
CA ALA A 127 -14.10 -8.05 8.76
C ALA A 127 -14.80 -6.74 8.37
N LEU A 128 -15.42 -6.68 7.19
CA LEU A 128 -16.17 -5.51 6.75
C LEU A 128 -17.39 -5.23 7.65
N LYS A 129 -18.12 -6.26 8.08
CA LYS A 129 -19.23 -6.10 9.04
C LYS A 129 -18.73 -5.64 10.41
N MET A 130 -17.62 -6.19 10.90
CA MET A 130 -17.00 -5.75 12.16
C MET A 130 -16.58 -4.27 12.07
N LEU A 131 -15.92 -3.87 10.99
CA LEU A 131 -15.52 -2.48 10.77
C LEU A 131 -16.72 -1.53 10.75
N ASN A 132 -17.80 -1.89 10.09
CA ASN A 132 -19.01 -1.08 10.05
C ASN A 132 -19.67 -0.91 11.45
N LEU A 133 -19.54 -1.91 12.31
CA LEU A 133 -20.03 -1.82 13.69
C LEU A 133 -19.12 -0.97 14.58
N MET A 134 -17.79 -1.13 14.43
CA MET A 134 -16.80 -0.45 15.25
C MET A 134 -16.57 0.99 14.81
N ASN A 135 -16.72 1.27 13.51
CA ASN A 135 -16.46 2.56 12.90
C ASN A 135 -17.57 2.92 11.89
N PRO A 136 -18.68 3.49 12.34
CA PRO A 136 -19.80 3.87 11.45
C PRO A 136 -19.53 5.14 10.64
N THR A 137 -18.27 5.49 10.43
CA THR A 137 -17.83 6.65 9.65
C THR A 137 -17.14 6.23 8.36
N ILE A 138 -16.95 7.19 7.47
CA ILE A 138 -16.21 6.99 6.19
C ILE A 138 -14.69 7.02 6.37
N ASN A 139 -14.17 7.21 7.58
CA ASN A 139 -12.77 7.41 7.88
C ASN A 139 -12.20 6.19 8.62
N TYR A 140 -11.42 5.37 7.94
CA TYR A 140 -10.86 4.12 8.44
C TYR A 140 -9.42 4.32 8.95
N GLN A 141 -9.30 4.77 10.19
CA GLN A 141 -8.01 4.98 10.86
C GLN A 141 -7.25 3.66 11.10
N ALA A 142 -5.93 3.72 11.16
CA ALA A 142 -5.09 2.56 11.47
C ALA A 142 -5.50 1.88 12.79
N GLY A 143 -5.90 2.66 13.80
CA GLY A 143 -6.40 2.14 15.08
C GLY A 143 -7.66 1.30 14.95
N ASN A 144 -8.57 1.65 14.03
CA ASN A 144 -9.78 0.85 13.78
C ASN A 144 -9.43 -0.51 13.17
N ILE A 145 -8.52 -0.50 12.20
CA ILE A 145 -8.06 -1.74 11.55
C ILE A 145 -7.30 -2.63 12.53
N GLY A 146 -6.44 -2.04 13.37
CA GLY A 146 -5.65 -2.76 14.37
C GLY A 146 -6.48 -3.42 15.48
N GLN A 147 -7.75 -3.06 15.62
CA GLN A 147 -8.68 -3.68 16.59
C GLN A 147 -9.42 -4.90 16.02
N LEU A 148 -9.27 -5.20 14.72
CA LEU A 148 -9.89 -6.38 14.13
C LEU A 148 -9.29 -7.66 14.74
N PRO A 149 -10.14 -8.59 15.23
CA PRO A 149 -9.67 -9.83 15.81
C PRO A 149 -9.25 -10.81 14.70
N VAL A 150 -7.96 -10.98 14.52
CA VAL A 150 -7.40 -11.96 13.57
C VAL A 150 -7.12 -13.26 14.31
N VAL A 151 -7.68 -14.35 13.82
CA VAL A 151 -7.39 -15.70 14.32
C VAL A 151 -6.55 -16.40 13.26
N PHE A 152 -5.42 -16.92 13.67
CA PHE A 152 -4.56 -17.73 12.82
C PHE A 152 -4.82 -19.21 13.11
N ASP A 153 -5.09 -19.95 12.03
CA ASP A 153 -5.25 -21.40 12.06
C ASP A 153 -4.38 -21.98 10.93
N ASP A 154 -3.56 -22.93 11.27
CA ASP A 154 -2.70 -23.62 10.29
C ASP A 154 -3.49 -24.54 9.35
N CYS A 155 -4.71 -24.92 9.75
CA CYS A 155 -5.63 -25.66 8.90
C CYS A 155 -6.09 -24.81 7.72
N GLY A 156 -5.69 -25.19 6.51
CA GLY A 156 -6.13 -24.50 5.28
C GLY A 156 -5.27 -23.31 4.83
N LEU A 157 -4.18 -23.00 5.51
CA LEU A 157 -3.25 -21.93 5.16
C LEU A 157 -2.81 -21.99 3.68
N ASN A 158 -2.49 -23.19 3.18
CA ASN A 158 -2.08 -23.36 1.78
C ASN A 158 -3.19 -22.95 0.80
N SER A 159 -4.43 -23.37 1.06
CA SER A 159 -5.57 -23.01 0.21
C SER A 159 -5.86 -21.50 0.26
N VAL A 160 -5.72 -20.86 1.43
CA VAL A 160 -5.85 -19.40 1.57
C VAL A 160 -4.76 -18.70 0.76
N ASN A 161 -3.52 -19.15 0.85
CA ASN A 161 -2.41 -18.57 0.09
C ASN A 161 -2.64 -18.66 -1.42
N GLU A 162 -3.02 -19.81 -1.94
CA GLU A 162 -3.32 -20.02 -3.37
C GLU A 162 -4.44 -19.09 -3.86
N ILE A 163 -5.54 -18.99 -3.10
CA ILE A 163 -6.68 -18.13 -3.45
C ILE A 163 -6.27 -16.64 -3.43
N VAL A 164 -5.54 -16.20 -2.41
CA VAL A 164 -5.10 -14.80 -2.30
C VAL A 164 -4.13 -14.44 -3.41
N ASP A 165 -3.17 -15.31 -3.71
CA ASP A 165 -2.20 -15.09 -4.78
C ASP A 165 -2.92 -14.97 -6.14
N GLU A 166 -3.94 -15.80 -6.40
CA GLU A 166 -4.74 -15.68 -7.62
C GLU A 166 -5.58 -14.40 -7.64
N CYS A 167 -6.20 -14.00 -6.52
CA CYS A 167 -6.91 -12.72 -6.41
C CYS A 167 -6.00 -11.51 -6.69
N ILE A 168 -4.79 -11.52 -6.12
CA ILE A 168 -3.80 -10.47 -6.36
C ILE A 168 -3.37 -10.46 -7.83
N LYS A 169 -3.13 -11.63 -8.41
CA LYS A 169 -2.73 -11.78 -9.81
C LYS A 169 -3.82 -11.28 -10.77
N LEU A 170 -5.07 -11.68 -10.56
CA LEU A 170 -6.21 -11.21 -11.36
C LEU A 170 -6.37 -9.68 -11.26
N SER A 171 -6.33 -9.13 -10.05
CA SER A 171 -6.45 -7.68 -9.84
C SER A 171 -5.27 -6.91 -10.43
N ARG A 172 -4.06 -7.48 -10.41
CA ARG A 172 -2.87 -6.91 -11.06
C ARG A 172 -3.02 -6.92 -12.58
N ASN A 173 -3.50 -8.01 -13.16
CA ASN A 173 -3.71 -8.10 -14.60
C ASN A 173 -4.76 -7.08 -15.07
N ASP A 174 -5.86 -6.92 -14.29
CA ASP A 174 -6.86 -5.89 -14.55
C ASP A 174 -6.24 -4.48 -14.47
N TRP A 175 -5.51 -4.16 -13.39
CA TRP A 175 -4.85 -2.87 -13.24
C TRP A 175 -3.87 -2.58 -14.38
N ASN A 176 -3.05 -3.56 -14.75
CA ASN A 176 -2.04 -3.42 -15.79
C ASN A 176 -2.61 -3.42 -17.22
N SER A 177 -3.92 -3.62 -17.38
CA SER A 177 -4.60 -3.43 -18.67
C SER A 177 -4.92 -1.96 -18.98
N PHE A 178 -4.72 -1.06 -18.02
CA PHE A 178 -4.96 0.38 -18.19
C PHE A 178 -3.66 1.15 -18.31
N GLU A 179 -3.65 2.19 -19.14
CA GLU A 179 -2.50 3.07 -19.40
C GLU A 179 -1.99 3.84 -18.18
N ILE A 180 -2.80 3.94 -17.12
CA ILE A 180 -2.39 4.53 -15.85
C ILE A 180 -1.43 3.66 -15.05
N SER A 181 -1.31 2.37 -15.38
CA SER A 181 -0.32 1.48 -14.77
C SER A 181 1.05 1.71 -15.40
N TRP A 182 2.09 1.81 -14.56
CA TRP A 182 3.48 1.81 -15.07
C TRP A 182 3.93 0.46 -15.65
N ASP A 183 3.19 -0.62 -15.39
CA ASP A 183 3.41 -1.95 -15.97
C ASP A 183 2.58 -2.20 -17.24
N PHE A 184 1.79 -1.21 -17.70
CA PHE A 184 1.05 -1.30 -18.94
C PHE A 184 1.98 -1.53 -20.13
N LYS A 185 1.67 -2.52 -20.95
CA LYS A 185 2.49 -2.85 -22.13
C LYS A 185 1.82 -2.46 -23.44
N ARG A 186 0.56 -2.82 -23.60
CA ARG A 186 -0.31 -2.51 -24.75
C ARG A 186 -1.66 -3.19 -24.56
N HIS A 187 -2.65 -2.75 -25.28
CA HIS A 187 -3.90 -3.47 -25.49
C HIS A 187 -3.70 -4.68 -26.42
#